data_fab61f8244525f3f7981703e46de1cdb
#
_entry.id   fab61f8244525f3f7981703e46de1cdb
#
_cell.length_a   1.000
_cell.length_b   1.000
_cell.length_c   1.000
_cell.angle_alpha   90.00
_cell.angle_beta   90.00
_cell.angle_gamma   90.00
#
_symmetry.space_group_name_H-M   'P 1'
#
loop_
_entity.id
_entity.type
_entity.pdbx_description
1 polymer ?
#
loop_
_entity_poly.entity_id
_entity_poly.type
_entity_poly.pdbx_seq_one_letter_code
_entity_poly.pdbx_strand_id
1 'polypeptide(L)'
;MRIYALADIHGKEKHMAAIYAVLDAYAPDLVVAAGDLTRFLSWRTCLAQLDSLPVPVLAIRGNTDLKRTEPYMDRATNLTRLTNQPRDIQGFSFVGAGGTLVLPFASRICLDERSCLNALPSPMDENTILVVHPPPRGICDKAGGKVSVGSRNLARFIRKAGPGLVLCGHVHEQAGKAMLGNSLVVNCSMSSTSAGAIIDLKKGCTPQVKPLHPDAVQC
;
A
#
# COMPACT_ATOMS: atom_id res chain seq x y z
N MET A 1 -1.13 -14.13 10.83
CA MET A 1 -1.04 -12.66 10.97
C MET A 1 -2.15 -12.01 10.16
N ARG A 2 -2.90 -11.09 10.76
CA ARG A 2 -3.92 -10.29 10.09
C ARG A 2 -3.39 -8.89 9.84
N ILE A 3 -3.41 -8.42 8.60
CA ILE A 3 -3.03 -7.05 8.27
C ILE A 3 -4.22 -6.25 7.77
N TYR A 4 -4.26 -4.97 8.08
CA TYR A 4 -5.15 -4.01 7.45
C TYR A 4 -4.35 -3.21 6.41
N ALA A 5 -4.61 -3.45 5.13
CA ALA A 5 -3.98 -2.78 4.01
C ALA A 5 -4.84 -1.61 3.53
N LEU A 6 -4.23 -0.45 3.40
CA LEU A 6 -4.90 0.78 2.95
C LEU A 6 -3.94 1.67 2.15
N ALA A 7 -4.49 2.58 1.35
CA ALA A 7 -3.76 3.62 0.61
C ALA A 7 -4.70 4.83 0.39
N ASP A 8 -4.16 5.94 -0.07
CA ASP A 8 -4.94 7.11 -0.51
C ASP A 8 -5.81 7.72 0.60
N ILE A 9 -5.25 7.78 1.83
CA ILE A 9 -5.91 8.41 2.99
C ILE A 9 -6.12 9.90 2.71
N HIS A 10 -5.13 10.57 2.09
CA HIS A 10 -5.10 11.99 1.77
C HIS A 10 -5.44 12.89 2.97
N GLY A 11 -5.18 12.42 4.20
CA GLY A 11 -5.49 13.14 5.44
C GLY A 11 -6.97 13.53 5.58
N LYS A 12 -7.88 12.76 5.00
CA LYS A 12 -9.33 13.00 5.11
C LYS A 12 -9.84 12.45 6.44
N GLU A 13 -10.54 13.26 7.22
CA GLU A 13 -11.10 12.86 8.51
C GLU A 13 -11.99 11.62 8.42
N LYS A 14 -12.82 11.54 7.38
CA LYS A 14 -13.67 10.37 7.13
C LYS A 14 -12.87 9.08 6.93
N HIS A 15 -11.68 9.15 6.29
CA HIS A 15 -10.81 7.99 6.12
C HIS A 15 -10.16 7.60 7.46
N MET A 16 -9.75 8.58 8.28
CA MET A 16 -9.25 8.31 9.63
C MET A 16 -10.32 7.68 10.51
N ALA A 17 -11.56 8.18 10.49
CA ALA A 17 -12.67 7.57 11.21
C ALA A 17 -12.93 6.11 10.78
N ALA A 18 -12.90 5.84 9.46
CA ALA A 18 -13.03 4.48 8.94
C ALA A 18 -11.86 3.58 9.39
N ILE A 19 -10.62 4.11 9.47
CA ILE A 19 -9.46 3.36 9.98
C ILE A 19 -9.73 2.90 11.42
N TYR A 20 -10.15 3.79 12.32
CA TYR A 20 -10.44 3.42 13.70
C TYR A 20 -11.57 2.38 13.79
N ALA A 21 -12.66 2.55 13.03
CA ALA A 21 -13.76 1.59 13.00
C ALA A 21 -13.30 0.19 12.50
N VAL A 22 -12.39 0.13 11.52
CA VAL A 22 -11.80 -1.14 11.06
C VAL A 22 -10.92 -1.76 12.13
N LEU A 23 -10.12 -0.97 12.84
CA LEU A 23 -9.27 -1.47 13.92
C LEU A 23 -10.12 -2.11 15.03
N ASP A 24 -11.19 -1.47 15.43
CA ASP A 24 -12.12 -1.99 16.46
C ASP A 24 -12.84 -3.26 15.99
N ALA A 25 -13.35 -3.28 14.75
CA ALA A 25 -14.14 -4.39 14.23
C ALA A 25 -13.32 -5.65 13.88
N TYR A 26 -12.06 -5.47 13.42
CA TYR A 26 -11.26 -6.58 12.87
C TYR A 26 -10.01 -6.91 13.66
N ALA A 27 -9.59 -6.07 14.61
CA ALA A 27 -8.41 -6.24 15.46
C ALA A 27 -7.18 -6.75 14.66
N PRO A 28 -6.69 -6.01 13.64
CA PRO A 28 -5.53 -6.43 12.87
C PRO A 28 -4.26 -6.35 13.73
N ASP A 29 -3.28 -7.19 13.43
CA ASP A 29 -1.96 -7.18 14.08
C ASP A 29 -1.09 -6.02 13.58
N LEU A 30 -1.37 -5.50 12.38
CA LEU A 30 -0.53 -4.54 11.67
C LEU A 30 -1.36 -3.74 10.65
N VAL A 31 -1.07 -2.44 10.51
CA VAL A 31 -1.54 -1.60 9.40
C VAL A 31 -0.43 -1.47 8.36
N VAL A 32 -0.77 -1.60 7.08
CA VAL A 32 0.14 -1.35 5.96
C VAL A 32 -0.45 -0.28 5.04
N ALA A 33 0.21 0.88 4.99
CA ALA A 33 -0.25 2.05 4.25
C ALA A 33 0.57 2.26 2.97
N ALA A 34 -0.04 1.99 1.82
CA ALA A 34 0.62 1.97 0.52
C ALA A 34 0.66 3.35 -0.18
N GLY A 35 0.90 4.42 0.59
CA GLY A 35 1.14 5.79 0.07
C GLY A 35 -0.08 6.67 -0.02
N ASP A 36 0.14 7.94 -0.37
CA ASP A 36 -0.82 9.04 -0.40
C ASP A 36 -1.54 9.22 0.95
N LEU A 37 -0.70 9.32 1.99
CA LEU A 37 -1.12 9.35 3.39
C LEU A 37 -1.65 10.73 3.79
N THR A 38 -1.08 11.80 3.22
CA THR A 38 -1.14 13.14 3.78
C THR A 38 -1.82 14.16 2.89
N ARG A 39 -2.19 15.29 3.50
CA ARG A 39 -2.52 16.54 2.79
C ARG A 39 -1.32 17.48 2.86
N PHE A 40 -1.13 18.27 1.81
CA PHE A 40 0.01 19.18 1.68
C PHE A 40 0.25 20.08 2.92
N LEU A 41 -0.80 20.72 3.44
CA LEU A 41 -0.68 21.69 4.55
C LEU A 41 -0.71 21.03 5.93
N SER A 42 -1.31 19.85 6.09
CA SER A 42 -1.49 19.15 7.39
C SER A 42 -0.75 17.81 7.46
N TRP A 43 0.31 17.64 6.69
CA TRP A 43 1.02 16.37 6.60
C TRP A 43 1.55 15.87 7.96
N ARG A 44 2.01 16.78 8.86
CA ARG A 44 2.46 16.39 10.20
C ARG A 44 1.34 15.82 11.05
N THR A 45 0.17 16.47 11.04
CA THR A 45 -1.01 16.00 11.76
C THR A 45 -1.45 14.63 11.25
N CYS A 46 -1.47 14.42 9.93
CA CYS A 46 -1.82 13.13 9.35
C CYS A 46 -0.86 12.02 9.78
N LEU A 47 0.46 12.27 9.74
CA LEU A 47 1.43 11.28 10.18
C LEU A 47 1.39 11.04 11.70
N ALA A 48 1.16 12.07 12.51
CA ALA A 48 0.99 11.92 13.95
C ALA A 48 -0.26 11.08 14.30
N GLN A 49 -1.35 11.24 13.56
CA GLN A 49 -2.53 10.39 13.73
C GLN A 49 -2.22 8.92 13.39
N LEU A 50 -1.47 8.65 12.32
CA LEU A 50 -1.04 7.28 11.98
C LEU A 50 -0.07 6.72 13.02
N ASP A 51 0.84 7.54 13.55
CA ASP A 51 1.79 7.13 14.59
C ASP A 51 1.11 6.84 15.93
N SER A 52 -0.08 7.42 16.17
CA SER A 52 -0.87 7.20 17.39
C SER A 52 -1.84 6.02 17.32
N LEU A 53 -1.89 5.28 16.21
CA LEU A 53 -2.75 4.10 16.11
C LEU A 53 -2.36 3.03 17.14
N PRO A 54 -3.33 2.23 17.64
CA PRO A 54 -3.07 1.23 18.69
C PRO A 54 -2.29 -0.01 18.21
N VAL A 55 -2.02 -0.10 16.92
CA VAL A 55 -1.26 -1.20 16.29
C VAL A 55 -0.12 -0.65 15.45
N PRO A 56 0.98 -1.40 15.25
CA PRO A 56 2.09 -0.96 14.41
C PRO A 56 1.65 -0.58 13.00
N VAL A 57 2.30 0.43 12.43
CA VAL A 57 2.03 0.92 11.07
C VAL A 57 3.29 0.83 10.22
N LEU A 58 3.20 0.15 9.09
CA LEU A 58 4.20 0.21 8.03
C LEU A 58 3.69 1.10 6.90
N ALA A 59 4.52 1.99 6.39
CA ALA A 59 4.10 2.91 5.35
C ALA A 59 5.18 3.19 4.31
N ILE A 60 4.73 3.52 3.12
CA ILE A 60 5.54 4.15 2.08
C ILE A 60 4.97 5.54 1.75
N ARG A 61 5.77 6.36 1.10
CA ARG A 61 5.32 7.63 0.51
C ARG A 61 4.67 7.38 -0.85
N GLY A 62 3.52 8.00 -1.11
CA GLY A 62 2.89 8.05 -2.43
C GLY A 62 3.34 9.27 -3.25
N ASN A 63 2.59 9.60 -4.30
CA ASN A 63 2.92 10.71 -5.21
C ASN A 63 2.49 12.08 -4.67
N THR A 64 1.48 12.15 -3.81
CA THR A 64 1.03 13.41 -3.20
C THR A 64 1.76 13.70 -1.88
N ASP A 65 2.45 12.72 -1.31
CA ASP A 65 3.22 12.90 -0.09
C ASP A 65 4.55 13.62 -0.36
N LEU A 66 4.83 14.66 0.40
CA LEU A 66 6.07 15.41 0.30
C LEU A 66 7.27 14.57 0.75
N LYS A 67 8.43 14.73 0.10
CA LYS A 67 9.68 14.01 0.50
C LYS A 67 10.05 14.22 1.97
N ARG A 68 9.73 15.38 2.55
CA ARG A 68 9.94 15.69 3.98
C ARG A 68 9.13 14.81 4.95
N THR A 69 8.17 14.01 4.47
CA THR A 69 7.45 13.03 5.28
C THR A 69 8.35 11.83 5.65
N GLU A 70 9.33 11.49 4.81
CA GLU A 70 10.24 10.36 5.05
C GLU A 70 11.05 10.52 6.35
N PRO A 71 11.77 11.65 6.59
CA PRO A 71 12.49 11.84 7.86
C PRO A 71 11.60 11.89 9.10
N TYR A 72 10.32 12.24 8.94
CA TYR A 72 9.35 12.16 10.03
C TYR A 72 9.04 10.70 10.37
N MET A 73 8.70 9.89 9.37
CA MET A 73 8.45 8.45 9.55
C MET A 73 9.66 7.71 10.13
N ASP A 74 10.89 8.10 9.73
CA ASP A 74 12.13 7.51 10.26
C ASP A 74 12.35 7.78 11.76
N ARG A 75 11.67 8.78 12.35
CA ARG A 75 11.75 9.15 13.77
C ARG A 75 10.48 8.83 14.56
N ALA A 76 9.45 8.39 13.90
CA ALA A 76 8.17 8.03 14.52
C ALA A 76 8.31 6.79 15.40
N THR A 77 7.44 6.63 16.37
CA THR A 77 7.52 5.55 17.35
C THR A 77 6.84 4.28 16.87
N ASN A 78 5.66 4.44 16.29
CA ASN A 78 4.78 3.33 15.88
C ASN A 78 4.61 3.26 14.36
N LEU A 79 4.90 4.37 13.65
CA LEU A 79 4.85 4.46 12.20
C LEU A 79 6.26 4.23 11.62
N THR A 80 6.46 3.11 10.95
CA THR A 80 7.74 2.74 10.33
C THR A 80 7.68 2.90 8.81
N ARG A 81 8.63 3.62 8.26
CA ARG A 81 8.80 3.70 6.80
C ARG A 81 9.37 2.40 6.25
N LEU A 82 8.68 1.83 5.25
CA LEU A 82 9.25 0.75 4.44
C LEU A 82 10.23 1.30 3.39
N THR A 83 11.30 0.56 3.20
CA THR A 83 12.34 0.83 2.20
C THR A 83 12.57 -0.41 1.34
N ASN A 84 13.57 -0.34 0.45
CA ASN A 84 14.04 -1.50 -0.31
C ASN A 84 14.75 -2.58 0.54
N GLN A 85 15.00 -2.31 1.83
CA GLN A 85 15.52 -3.31 2.76
C GLN A 85 14.36 -4.11 3.35
N PRO A 86 14.41 -5.45 3.32
CA PRO A 86 13.40 -6.31 3.90
C PRO A 86 13.24 -6.08 5.40
N ARG A 87 11.98 -6.07 5.86
CA ARG A 87 11.63 -6.05 7.28
C ARG A 87 10.78 -7.25 7.62
N ASP A 88 11.33 -8.15 8.41
CA ASP A 88 10.65 -9.39 8.78
C ASP A 88 9.75 -9.19 10.00
N ILE A 89 8.47 -9.56 9.87
CA ILE A 89 7.47 -9.52 10.94
C ILE A 89 6.70 -10.84 10.90
N GLN A 90 6.74 -11.60 12.00
CA GLN A 90 6.06 -12.88 12.16
C GLN A 90 6.33 -13.88 11.01
N GLY A 91 7.52 -13.76 10.37
CA GLY A 91 7.97 -14.63 9.28
C GLY A 91 7.44 -14.27 7.92
N PHE A 92 6.94 -13.03 7.75
CA PHE A 92 6.66 -12.39 6.47
C PHE A 92 7.62 -11.23 6.25
N SER A 93 8.13 -11.09 5.03
CA SER A 93 9.12 -10.09 4.67
C SER A 93 8.46 -8.91 3.94
N PHE A 94 8.46 -7.73 4.56
CA PHE A 94 7.88 -6.51 3.99
C PHE A 94 8.96 -5.68 3.31
N VAL A 95 8.73 -5.32 2.05
CA VAL A 95 9.62 -4.49 1.24
C VAL A 95 8.83 -3.37 0.61
N GLY A 96 9.34 -2.14 0.62
CA GLY A 96 8.65 -0.98 0.10
C GLY A 96 9.45 -0.19 -0.93
N ALA A 97 8.74 0.36 -1.93
CA ALA A 97 9.26 1.36 -2.83
C ALA A 97 8.25 2.51 -2.95
N GLY A 98 8.57 3.62 -2.29
CA GLY A 98 7.74 4.81 -2.23
C GLY A 98 8.20 5.95 -3.13
N GLY A 99 7.39 7.00 -3.22
CA GLY A 99 7.74 8.23 -3.91
C GLY A 99 7.39 8.27 -5.40
N THR A 100 6.26 7.69 -5.74
CA THR A 100 5.72 7.67 -7.09
C THR A 100 5.68 9.05 -7.75
N LEU A 101 6.04 9.10 -9.04
CA LEU A 101 5.80 10.24 -9.91
C LEU A 101 4.53 10.02 -10.71
N VAL A 102 3.64 10.99 -10.65
CA VAL A 102 2.50 11.07 -11.57
C VAL A 102 3.01 11.65 -12.90
N LEU A 103 3.02 10.82 -13.93
CA LEU A 103 3.23 11.29 -15.30
C LEU A 103 1.91 11.20 -16.05
N PRO A 104 1.62 12.10 -17.01
CA PRO A 104 0.45 11.99 -17.86
C PRO A 104 0.38 10.58 -18.47
N PHE A 105 -0.75 9.89 -18.26
CA PHE A 105 -1.05 8.56 -18.80
C PHE A 105 -0.16 7.38 -18.35
N ALA A 106 0.78 7.57 -17.40
CA ALA A 106 1.55 6.47 -16.84
C ALA A 106 2.09 6.81 -15.45
N SER A 107 1.89 5.92 -14.49
CA SER A 107 2.47 6.05 -13.15
C SER A 107 3.84 5.37 -13.10
N ARG A 108 4.78 6.00 -12.37
CA ARG A 108 6.11 5.43 -12.10
C ARG A 108 6.46 5.58 -10.63
N ILE A 109 7.24 4.64 -10.11
CA ILE A 109 7.71 4.68 -8.72
C ILE A 109 8.67 5.86 -8.50
N CYS A 110 9.52 6.18 -9.49
CA CYS A 110 10.48 7.29 -9.45
C CYS A 110 10.91 7.67 -10.86
N LEU A 111 11.73 8.72 -11.02
CA LEU A 111 12.27 9.17 -12.32
C LEU A 111 13.00 8.06 -13.05
N ASP A 112 13.93 7.38 -12.37
CA ASP A 112 14.58 6.17 -12.88
C ASP A 112 13.97 4.93 -12.23
N GLU A 113 12.78 4.57 -12.70
CA GLU A 113 12.02 3.44 -12.15
C GLU A 113 12.76 2.11 -12.25
N ARG A 114 13.62 1.92 -13.28
CA ARG A 114 14.41 0.69 -13.44
C ARG A 114 15.44 0.57 -12.31
N SER A 115 16.17 1.62 -12.01
CA SER A 115 17.12 1.62 -10.88
C SER A 115 16.41 1.43 -9.54
N CYS A 116 15.25 2.06 -9.33
CA CYS A 116 14.47 1.84 -8.11
C CYS A 116 14.03 0.38 -7.96
N LEU A 117 13.54 -0.24 -9.02
CA LEU A 117 13.14 -1.65 -9.00
C LEU A 117 14.32 -2.61 -8.87
N ASN A 118 15.46 -2.30 -9.49
CA ASN A 118 16.67 -3.11 -9.37
C ASN A 118 17.29 -3.05 -7.97
N ALA A 119 16.99 -2.02 -7.18
CA ALA A 119 17.42 -1.91 -5.80
C ALA A 119 16.57 -2.76 -4.82
N LEU A 120 15.43 -3.29 -5.29
CA LEU A 120 14.61 -4.22 -4.51
C LEU A 120 15.22 -5.63 -4.53
N PRO A 121 14.99 -6.43 -3.47
CA PRO A 121 15.41 -7.84 -3.48
C PRO A 121 14.79 -8.59 -4.67
N SER A 122 15.56 -9.50 -5.26
CA SER A 122 15.07 -10.38 -6.31
C SER A 122 15.99 -11.61 -6.42
N PRO A 123 15.48 -12.88 -6.41
CA PRO A 123 14.05 -13.22 -6.33
C PRO A 123 13.42 -12.91 -4.96
N MET A 124 12.10 -12.86 -4.92
CA MET A 124 11.24 -12.82 -3.74
C MET A 124 10.53 -14.17 -3.59
N ASP A 125 10.00 -14.45 -2.41
CA ASP A 125 9.24 -15.68 -2.13
C ASP A 125 7.76 -15.40 -1.87
N GLU A 126 7.00 -16.46 -1.62
CA GLU A 126 5.57 -16.41 -1.31
C GLU A 126 5.22 -15.69 0.01
N ASN A 127 6.20 -15.53 0.92
CA ASN A 127 6.04 -14.82 2.18
C ASN A 127 6.48 -13.35 2.07
N THR A 128 6.91 -12.91 0.90
CA THR A 128 7.31 -11.53 0.66
C THR A 128 6.11 -10.68 0.27
N ILE A 129 5.93 -9.56 0.98
CA ILE A 129 4.92 -8.53 0.72
C ILE A 129 5.62 -7.31 0.15
N LEU A 130 5.38 -7.05 -1.13
CA LEU A 130 5.86 -5.84 -1.81
C LEU A 130 4.83 -4.72 -1.68
N VAL A 131 5.24 -3.59 -1.12
CA VAL A 131 4.39 -2.40 -0.95
C VAL A 131 4.86 -1.31 -1.90
N VAL A 132 4.01 -0.93 -2.82
CA VAL A 132 4.26 0.11 -3.83
C VAL A 132 3.03 1.01 -3.94
N HIS A 133 3.19 2.26 -4.38
CA HIS A 133 2.00 3.11 -4.52
C HIS A 133 1.28 2.91 -5.87
N PRO A 134 1.95 2.94 -7.05
CA PRO A 134 1.25 2.72 -8.31
C PRO A 134 0.90 1.24 -8.51
N PRO A 135 -0.24 0.93 -9.15
CA PRO A 135 -0.54 -0.44 -9.55
C PRO A 135 0.39 -0.90 -10.70
N PRO A 136 0.61 -2.21 -10.84
CA PRO A 136 1.24 -2.77 -12.03
C PRO A 136 0.30 -2.66 -13.24
N ARG A 137 0.85 -2.44 -14.43
CA ARG A 137 0.09 -2.32 -15.67
C ARG A 137 -0.80 -3.53 -15.92
N GLY A 138 -2.08 -3.27 -16.15
CA GLY A 138 -3.10 -4.28 -16.48
C GLY A 138 -3.80 -4.89 -15.27
N ILE A 139 -3.45 -4.49 -14.05
CA ILE A 139 -4.07 -4.99 -12.81
C ILE A 139 -4.53 -3.81 -11.96
N CYS A 140 -5.84 -3.67 -11.76
CA CYS A 140 -6.45 -2.62 -10.94
C CYS A 140 -5.94 -1.20 -11.29
N ASP A 141 -5.72 -0.93 -12.59
CA ASP A 141 -4.98 0.24 -13.07
C ASP A 141 -5.74 1.13 -14.06
N LYS A 142 -7.07 0.93 -14.23
CA LYS A 142 -7.88 1.68 -15.18
C LYS A 142 -8.44 2.96 -14.58
N ALA A 143 -7.78 4.09 -14.80
CA ALA A 143 -8.30 5.40 -14.44
C ALA A 143 -9.54 5.75 -15.29
N GLY A 144 -10.61 6.24 -14.62
CA GLY A 144 -11.91 6.47 -15.25
C GLY A 144 -12.50 5.23 -15.91
N GLY A 145 -12.12 4.04 -15.47
CA GLY A 145 -12.57 2.76 -16.02
C GLY A 145 -12.04 2.43 -17.44
N LYS A 146 -11.27 3.31 -18.06
CA LYS A 146 -10.88 3.23 -19.49
C LYS A 146 -9.37 3.18 -19.71
N VAL A 147 -8.60 4.05 -19.07
CA VAL A 147 -7.18 4.25 -19.36
C VAL A 147 -6.30 3.51 -18.37
N SER A 148 -5.53 2.55 -18.84
CA SER A 148 -4.51 1.89 -18.02
C SER A 148 -3.36 2.85 -17.70
N VAL A 149 -3.19 3.19 -16.43
CA VAL A 149 -2.14 4.11 -15.92
C VAL A 149 -1.04 3.39 -15.15
N GLY A 150 -1.16 2.10 -14.89
CA GLY A 150 -0.20 1.31 -14.12
C GLY A 150 1.18 1.19 -14.76
N SER A 151 2.19 0.90 -13.93
CA SER A 151 3.59 0.79 -14.38
C SER A 151 3.86 -0.53 -15.12
N ARG A 152 4.41 -0.42 -16.33
CA ARG A 152 4.86 -1.57 -17.14
C ARG A 152 6.12 -2.21 -16.55
N ASN A 153 7.04 -1.40 -16.01
CA ASN A 153 8.28 -1.91 -15.44
C ASN A 153 8.00 -2.66 -14.14
N LEU A 154 7.11 -2.13 -13.30
CA LEU A 154 6.64 -2.80 -12.09
C LEU A 154 5.97 -4.15 -12.43
N ALA A 155 5.10 -4.19 -13.44
CA ALA A 155 4.45 -5.43 -13.86
C ALA A 155 5.46 -6.51 -14.33
N ARG A 156 6.52 -6.10 -15.04
CA ARG A 156 7.62 -7.02 -15.44
C ARG A 156 8.42 -7.47 -14.21
N PHE A 157 8.73 -6.54 -13.30
CA PHE A 157 9.46 -6.83 -12.08
C PHE A 157 8.71 -7.86 -11.22
N ILE A 158 7.41 -7.65 -10.96
CA ILE A 158 6.59 -8.57 -10.16
C ILE A 158 6.60 -9.98 -10.77
N ARG A 159 6.43 -10.11 -12.10
CA ARG A 159 6.48 -11.43 -12.76
C ARG A 159 7.82 -12.12 -12.63
N LYS A 160 8.92 -11.35 -12.57
CA LYS A 160 10.28 -11.88 -12.44
C LYS A 160 10.65 -12.18 -10.99
N ALA A 161 10.33 -11.26 -10.08
CA ALA A 161 10.71 -11.34 -8.66
C ALA A 161 9.84 -12.32 -7.88
N GLY A 162 8.54 -12.41 -8.16
CA GLY A 162 7.61 -13.37 -7.60
C GLY A 162 7.20 -13.15 -6.14
N PRO A 163 6.95 -11.89 -5.65
CA PRO A 163 6.43 -11.71 -4.31
C PRO A 163 5.06 -12.40 -4.17
N GLY A 164 4.76 -12.97 -2.99
CA GLY A 164 3.46 -13.60 -2.75
C GLY A 164 2.30 -12.62 -2.75
N LEU A 165 2.54 -11.41 -2.22
CA LEU A 165 1.53 -10.34 -2.14
C LEU A 165 2.13 -9.00 -2.60
N VAL A 166 1.34 -8.23 -3.35
CA VAL A 166 1.65 -6.85 -3.72
C VAL A 166 0.52 -5.95 -3.24
N LEU A 167 0.85 -4.94 -2.44
CA LEU A 167 -0.08 -3.92 -1.97
C LEU A 167 0.17 -2.62 -2.74
N CYS A 168 -0.88 -2.05 -3.30
CA CYS A 168 -0.82 -0.79 -4.03
C CYS A 168 -2.06 0.07 -3.79
N GLY A 169 -2.07 1.27 -4.38
CA GLY A 169 -3.15 2.24 -4.32
C GLY A 169 -3.29 3.03 -5.62
N HIS A 170 -3.39 4.38 -5.52
CA HIS A 170 -3.31 5.35 -6.60
C HIS A 170 -4.53 5.42 -7.53
N VAL A 171 -5.14 4.32 -7.91
CA VAL A 171 -6.34 4.28 -8.76
C VAL A 171 -7.55 3.99 -7.87
N HIS A 172 -8.15 5.04 -7.34
CA HIS A 172 -9.14 4.98 -6.27
C HIS A 172 -10.40 4.20 -6.66
N GLU A 173 -10.81 4.27 -7.92
CA GLU A 173 -11.97 3.57 -8.46
C GLU A 173 -11.72 2.10 -8.78
N GLN A 174 -10.48 1.63 -8.63
CA GLN A 174 -10.07 0.26 -8.93
C GLN A 174 -9.62 -0.51 -7.68
N ALA A 175 -10.12 -0.12 -6.49
CA ALA A 175 -9.90 -0.92 -5.29
C ALA A 175 -10.39 -2.37 -5.53
N GLY A 176 -9.53 -3.34 -5.21
CA GLY A 176 -9.83 -4.74 -5.52
C GLY A 176 -8.57 -5.60 -5.58
N LYS A 177 -8.72 -6.82 -6.10
CA LYS A 177 -7.61 -7.77 -6.16
C LYS A 177 -7.61 -8.56 -7.47
N ALA A 178 -6.42 -8.92 -7.95
CA ALA A 178 -6.25 -9.84 -9.09
C ALA A 178 -4.85 -10.49 -9.06
N MET A 179 -4.68 -11.59 -9.78
CA MET A 179 -3.39 -12.27 -9.90
C MET A 179 -2.54 -11.65 -11.01
N LEU A 180 -1.23 -11.54 -10.76
CA LEU A 180 -0.22 -11.21 -11.76
C LEU A 180 0.92 -12.25 -11.71
N GLY A 181 0.84 -13.26 -12.56
CA GLY A 181 1.66 -14.46 -12.39
C GLY A 181 1.26 -15.18 -11.10
N ASN A 182 2.24 -15.49 -10.25
CA ASN A 182 2.01 -16.11 -8.95
C ASN A 182 1.76 -15.09 -7.81
N SER A 183 1.82 -13.80 -8.11
CA SER A 183 1.63 -12.75 -7.10
C SER A 183 0.17 -12.31 -7.02
N LEU A 184 -0.38 -12.24 -5.81
CA LEU A 184 -1.67 -11.61 -5.57
C LEU A 184 -1.46 -10.09 -5.45
N VAL A 185 -2.10 -9.32 -6.31
CA VAL A 185 -2.06 -7.84 -6.26
C VAL A 185 -3.36 -7.34 -5.64
N VAL A 186 -3.24 -6.44 -4.66
CA VAL A 186 -4.37 -5.80 -3.99
C VAL A 186 -4.22 -4.29 -4.11
N ASN A 187 -5.13 -3.66 -4.82
CA ASN A 187 -5.31 -2.21 -4.74
C ASN A 187 -6.18 -1.90 -3.52
N CYS A 188 -5.56 -1.37 -2.48
CA CYS A 188 -6.18 -1.07 -1.19
C CYS A 188 -6.54 0.41 -1.01
N SER A 189 -6.76 1.14 -2.11
CA SER A 189 -7.17 2.56 -2.10
C SER A 189 -8.42 2.78 -1.26
N MET A 190 -8.39 3.80 -0.42
CA MET A 190 -9.57 4.32 0.27
C MET A 190 -10.32 5.30 -0.63
N SER A 191 -11.65 5.15 -0.72
CA SER A 191 -12.50 5.97 -1.58
C SER A 191 -13.91 6.12 -0.97
N SER A 192 -14.87 6.56 -1.77
CA SER A 192 -16.28 6.54 -1.37
C SER A 192 -16.89 5.13 -1.31
N THR A 193 -16.25 4.16 -1.95
CA THR A 193 -16.73 2.76 -2.05
C THR A 193 -15.76 1.74 -1.46
N SER A 194 -14.62 2.18 -0.93
CA SER A 194 -13.60 1.30 -0.35
C SER A 194 -12.99 1.90 0.91
N ALA A 195 -12.87 1.07 1.93
CA ALA A 195 -12.14 1.35 3.18
C ALA A 195 -10.85 0.53 3.29
N GLY A 196 -10.25 0.13 2.16
CA GLY A 196 -9.08 -0.76 2.14
C GLY A 196 -9.45 -2.24 2.19
N ALA A 197 -8.56 -3.07 2.76
CA ALA A 197 -8.78 -4.52 2.84
C ALA A 197 -8.18 -5.13 4.11
N ILE A 198 -8.87 -6.09 4.70
CA ILE A 198 -8.30 -7.03 5.67
C ILE A 198 -7.68 -8.20 4.92
N ILE A 199 -6.47 -8.58 5.31
CA ILE A 199 -5.73 -9.68 4.68
C ILE A 199 -5.22 -10.62 5.77
N ASP A 200 -5.69 -11.86 5.74
CA ASP A 200 -5.18 -12.91 6.61
C ASP A 200 -4.04 -13.66 5.91
N LEU A 201 -2.86 -13.61 6.54
CA LEU A 201 -1.62 -14.22 6.08
C LEU A 201 -1.33 -15.49 6.89
N LYS A 202 -1.08 -16.59 6.19
CA LYS A 202 -0.62 -17.86 6.77
C LYS A 202 0.49 -18.42 5.89
N LYS A 203 1.63 -18.81 6.48
CA LYS A 203 2.77 -19.35 5.74
C LYS A 203 2.36 -20.56 4.90
N GLY A 204 2.85 -20.59 3.65
CA GLY A 204 2.53 -21.65 2.70
C GLY A 204 1.09 -21.63 2.16
N CYS A 205 0.34 -20.58 2.42
CA CYS A 205 -1.04 -20.42 1.94
C CYS A 205 -1.20 -19.11 1.15
N THR A 206 -2.05 -19.13 0.15
CA THR A 206 -2.45 -17.91 -0.55
C THR A 206 -3.12 -16.93 0.42
N PRO A 207 -2.74 -15.63 0.44
CA PRO A 207 -3.36 -14.63 1.28
C PRO A 207 -4.88 -14.56 1.08
N GLN A 208 -5.63 -14.56 2.19
CA GLN A 208 -7.09 -14.38 2.14
C GLN A 208 -7.42 -12.89 2.26
N VAL A 209 -8.01 -12.32 1.23
CA VAL A 209 -8.30 -10.88 1.14
C VAL A 209 -9.79 -10.64 1.23
N LYS A 210 -10.20 -9.82 2.19
CA LYS A 210 -11.54 -9.28 2.37
C LYS A 210 -11.51 -7.77 2.08
N PRO A 211 -11.96 -7.32 0.89
CA PRO A 211 -12.16 -5.90 0.63
C PRO A 211 -13.21 -5.32 1.59
N LEU A 212 -13.01 -4.09 2.03
CA LEU A 212 -13.90 -3.41 2.96
C LEU A 212 -14.69 -2.32 2.25
N HIS A 213 -15.99 -2.27 2.49
CA HIS A 213 -16.85 -1.16 2.10
C HIS A 213 -16.97 -0.17 3.26
N PRO A 214 -16.98 1.16 3.03
CA PRO A 214 -17.10 2.13 4.11
C PRO A 214 -18.34 1.92 4.99
N ASP A 215 -19.47 1.56 4.40
CA ASP A 215 -20.73 1.33 5.12
C ASP A 215 -20.70 0.05 5.98
N ALA A 216 -19.84 -0.90 5.66
CA ALA A 216 -19.71 -2.15 6.44
C ALA A 216 -18.93 -1.96 7.75
N VAL A 217 -18.40 -0.76 8.01
CA VAL A 217 -17.62 -0.39 9.21
C VAL A 217 -18.25 0.75 9.99
N GLN A 218 -19.41 1.25 9.53
CA GLN A 218 -20.24 2.22 10.29
C GLN A 218 -21.27 1.43 11.10
N CYS A 219 -20.90 1.03 12.31
CA CYS A 219 -21.82 0.56 13.34
C CYS A 219 -21.69 1.41 14.58
#